data_d7d79f899a978945723530e53482f32b
#
_entry.id   d7d79f899a978945723530e53482f32b
#
_cell.length_a   1.000
_cell.length_b   1.000
_cell.length_c   1.000
_cell.angle_alpha   90.00
_cell.angle_beta   90.00
_cell.angle_gamma   90.00
#
_symmetry.space_group_name_H-M   'P 1'
#
loop_
_entity.id
_entity.type
_entity.pdbx_description
1 polymer ?
#
loop_
_entity_poly.entity_id
_entity_poly.type
_entity_poly.pdbx_seq_one_letter_code
_entity_poly.pdbx_strand_id
1 'polypeptide(L)'
;HSHRAILQEHMTAHWVLDLRDEDAYWCTADPGWVTGIAYEILGSWSNGVAALVYAGRFDPDRWYKLLDKYNISVWYTAPTAIRMLMAAGDSLIKKHNLSHLRHLCSVGEPLNPEAVRWSIKVFGMPFHDTWWQTETGAICIANYPSMDIKIGSMGKPVPGLTAAIVDDNGHELGVNKEGNIALKPKWPSMMHTIWRRPQKYKSYFTNGWYISGDRGMMDKDGYFWFIGRADDVIKTSGERVGPFEVESALVAHPSVVEAGVIGKPDTMRGEIIKAFVVLEKSVIEKTKTKPQLEKIKEELSLYVKKHLAGHAYPREIEFMDKLPKTRSGKIMRRIQKAKELGLPIGDTST
;
A
#
# COMPACT_ATOMS: atom_id res chain seq x y z
N HIS A 1 -19.26 -2.79 -12.23
CA HIS A 1 -19.57 -4.00 -11.45
C HIS A 1 -21.07 -4.29 -11.47
N SER A 2 -21.46 -5.47 -11.10
CA SER A 2 -22.87 -5.83 -10.86
C SER A 2 -23.15 -5.86 -9.36
N HIS A 3 -24.45 -5.96 -8.96
CA HIS A 3 -24.84 -6.13 -7.57
C HIS A 3 -24.26 -7.39 -6.90
N ARG A 4 -23.76 -8.35 -7.68
CA ARG A 4 -23.03 -9.51 -7.13
C ARG A 4 -21.75 -9.15 -6.39
N ALA A 5 -21.20 -7.95 -6.61
CA ALA A 5 -20.04 -7.46 -5.87
C ALA A 5 -20.29 -7.48 -4.36
N ILE A 6 -21.50 -7.11 -3.92
CA ILE A 6 -21.90 -7.08 -2.51
C ILE A 6 -21.69 -8.44 -1.83
N LEU A 7 -21.87 -9.56 -2.55
CA LEU A 7 -21.64 -10.89 -1.99
C LEU A 7 -20.20 -11.09 -1.55
N GLN A 8 -19.23 -10.65 -2.37
CA GLN A 8 -17.83 -10.80 -2.03
C GLN A 8 -17.38 -9.74 -1.02
N GLU A 9 -17.90 -8.52 -1.12
CA GLU A 9 -17.67 -7.46 -0.14
C GLU A 9 -18.16 -7.90 1.25
N HIS A 10 -19.36 -8.47 1.33
CA HIS A 10 -19.90 -9.07 2.57
C HIS A 10 -19.01 -10.18 3.13
N MET A 11 -18.67 -11.17 2.29
CA MET A 11 -17.88 -12.33 2.72
C MET A 11 -16.46 -11.91 3.14
N THR A 12 -15.81 -11.02 2.40
CA THR A 12 -14.45 -10.58 2.74
C THR A 12 -14.42 -9.59 3.91
N ALA A 13 -15.48 -8.80 4.11
CA ALA A 13 -15.64 -8.01 5.34
C ALA A 13 -15.76 -8.94 6.57
N HIS A 14 -16.47 -10.04 6.45
CA HIS A 14 -16.58 -11.05 7.51
C HIS A 14 -15.27 -11.84 7.71
N TRP A 15 -14.62 -12.32 6.63
CA TRP A 15 -13.44 -13.20 6.77
C TRP A 15 -12.12 -12.47 6.99
N VAL A 16 -11.95 -11.29 6.37
CA VAL A 16 -10.68 -10.56 6.36
C VAL A 16 -10.67 -9.42 7.35
N LEU A 17 -11.73 -8.58 7.34
CA LEU A 17 -11.90 -7.53 8.34
C LEU A 17 -12.47 -8.10 9.65
N ASP A 18 -12.86 -9.38 9.66
CA ASP A 18 -13.38 -10.11 10.82
C ASP A 18 -14.54 -9.36 11.49
N LEU A 19 -15.41 -8.72 10.69
CA LEU A 19 -16.53 -7.96 11.22
C LEU A 19 -17.58 -8.87 11.87
N ARG A 20 -18.01 -8.51 13.09
CA ARG A 20 -18.99 -9.21 13.92
C ARG A 20 -20.08 -8.25 14.38
N ASP A 21 -21.22 -8.77 14.78
CA ASP A 21 -22.40 -7.99 15.16
C ASP A 21 -22.13 -6.96 16.26
N GLU A 22 -21.22 -7.28 17.19
CA GLU A 22 -20.85 -6.43 18.33
C GLU A 22 -19.81 -5.36 18.01
N ASP A 23 -19.25 -5.35 16.80
CA ASP A 23 -18.17 -4.43 16.45
C ASP A 23 -18.63 -2.99 16.22
N ALA A 24 -17.77 -2.07 16.60
CA ALA A 24 -17.74 -0.71 16.09
C ALA A 24 -16.59 -0.59 15.09
N TYR A 25 -16.92 -0.33 13.85
CA TYR A 25 -15.99 -0.34 12.73
C TYR A 25 -15.66 1.06 12.23
N TRP A 26 -14.41 1.29 11.86
CA TRP A 26 -14.01 2.51 11.20
C TRP A 26 -13.14 2.23 9.96
N CYS A 27 -13.70 2.49 8.78
CA CYS A 27 -12.97 2.63 7.55
C CYS A 27 -12.66 4.12 7.34
N THR A 28 -11.39 4.47 7.18
CA THR A 28 -11.00 5.88 7.03
C THR A 28 -10.96 6.36 5.58
N ALA A 29 -11.40 5.52 4.64
CA ALA A 29 -11.50 5.88 3.24
C ALA A 29 -12.72 6.80 3.01
N ASP A 30 -12.58 7.75 2.10
CA ASP A 30 -13.68 8.60 1.66
C ASP A 30 -14.73 7.74 0.91
N PRO A 31 -16.05 7.89 1.21
CA PRO A 31 -17.12 7.17 0.51
C PRO A 31 -17.16 7.41 -1.01
N GLY A 32 -16.52 8.47 -1.51
CA GLY A 32 -16.36 8.72 -2.94
C GLY A 32 -15.33 7.80 -3.62
N TRP A 33 -14.57 7.03 -2.86
CA TRP A 33 -13.62 6.03 -3.36
C TRP A 33 -14.21 4.63 -3.28
N VAL A 34 -13.69 3.72 -4.11
CA VAL A 34 -14.14 2.33 -4.11
C VAL A 34 -14.02 1.67 -2.74
N THR A 35 -12.98 1.96 -1.98
CA THR A 35 -12.79 1.41 -0.62
C THR A 35 -13.89 1.86 0.34
N GLY A 36 -14.26 3.15 0.30
CA GLY A 36 -15.35 3.67 1.11
C GLY A 36 -16.70 3.02 0.74
N ILE A 37 -17.03 2.94 -0.55
CA ILE A 37 -18.26 2.27 -0.98
C ILE A 37 -18.24 0.78 -0.59
N ALA A 38 -17.16 0.06 -0.91
CA ALA A 38 -17.10 -1.38 -0.74
C ALA A 38 -17.07 -1.81 0.74
N TYR A 39 -16.32 -1.11 1.58
CA TYR A 39 -16.05 -1.59 2.95
C TYR A 39 -16.51 -0.65 4.06
N GLU A 40 -16.64 0.66 3.85
CA GLU A 40 -17.28 1.53 4.83
C GLU A 40 -18.81 1.39 4.78
N ILE A 41 -19.38 1.23 3.57
CA ILE A 41 -20.82 1.15 3.36
C ILE A 41 -21.27 -0.29 3.16
N LEU A 42 -20.99 -0.89 1.98
CA LEU A 42 -21.60 -2.16 1.59
C LEU A 42 -21.13 -3.34 2.46
N GLY A 43 -19.83 -3.46 2.71
CA GLY A 43 -19.27 -4.53 3.54
C GLY A 43 -19.71 -4.47 4.98
N SER A 44 -19.70 -3.30 5.61
CA SER A 44 -20.11 -3.14 7.01
C SER A 44 -21.62 -3.29 7.19
N TRP A 45 -22.43 -2.61 6.38
CA TRP A 45 -23.89 -2.65 6.51
C TRP A 45 -24.49 -3.99 6.16
N SER A 46 -23.94 -4.68 5.14
CA SER A 46 -24.40 -6.05 4.82
C SER A 46 -24.09 -7.05 5.93
N ASN A 47 -23.11 -6.79 6.78
CA ASN A 47 -22.81 -7.57 7.98
C ASN A 47 -23.50 -7.04 9.25
N GLY A 48 -24.37 -6.03 9.15
CA GLY A 48 -25.09 -5.47 10.30
C GLY A 48 -24.23 -4.65 11.27
N VAL A 49 -23.02 -4.26 10.87
CA VAL A 49 -22.02 -3.64 11.74
C VAL A 49 -22.13 -2.11 11.73
N ALA A 50 -22.07 -1.49 12.89
CA ALA A 50 -22.03 -0.04 13.03
C ALA A 50 -20.71 0.53 12.49
N ALA A 51 -20.80 1.45 11.53
CA ALA A 51 -19.62 2.10 10.93
C ALA A 51 -19.54 3.57 11.32
N LEU A 52 -18.34 4.01 11.75
CA LEU A 52 -18.02 5.42 11.97
C LEU A 52 -17.67 6.08 10.64
N VAL A 53 -18.35 7.16 10.30
CA VAL A 53 -18.02 8.04 9.16
C VAL A 53 -17.51 9.37 9.73
N TYR A 54 -16.28 9.76 9.36
CA TYR A 54 -15.66 10.98 9.83
C TYR A 54 -15.33 11.94 8.68
N ALA A 55 -16.07 13.04 8.58
CA ALA A 55 -15.93 14.05 7.53
C ALA A 55 -14.82 15.09 7.79
N GLY A 56 -13.91 14.84 8.73
CA GLY A 56 -12.83 15.76 9.07
C GLY A 56 -11.51 15.44 8.38
N ARG A 57 -10.57 16.38 8.49
CA ARG A 57 -9.19 16.15 8.05
C ARG A 57 -8.46 15.23 9.01
N PHE A 58 -7.38 14.60 8.51
CA PHE A 58 -6.48 13.82 9.33
C PHE A 58 -5.84 14.71 10.41
N ASP A 59 -5.95 14.25 11.64
CA ASP A 59 -5.28 14.79 12.82
C ASP A 59 -5.02 13.64 13.79
N PRO A 60 -3.77 13.35 14.18
CA PRO A 60 -3.41 12.16 14.95
C PRO A 60 -4.14 12.09 16.31
N ASP A 61 -4.16 13.18 17.07
CA ASP A 61 -4.79 13.19 18.40
C ASP A 61 -6.31 13.01 18.29
N ARG A 62 -6.93 13.68 17.30
CA ARG A 62 -8.36 13.53 17.03
C ARG A 62 -8.72 12.11 16.58
N TRP A 63 -7.88 11.46 15.77
CA TRP A 63 -8.13 10.09 15.34
C TRP A 63 -8.08 9.12 16.51
N TYR A 64 -7.08 9.22 17.39
CA TYR A 64 -7.04 8.41 18.60
C TYR A 64 -8.23 8.69 19.54
N LYS A 65 -8.65 9.96 19.65
CA LYS A 65 -9.86 10.34 20.40
C LYS A 65 -11.14 9.73 19.80
N LEU A 66 -11.24 9.58 18.48
CA LEU A 66 -12.39 8.93 17.84
C LEU A 66 -12.39 7.42 18.10
N LEU A 67 -11.23 6.77 17.98
CA LEU A 67 -11.07 5.35 18.30
C LEU A 67 -11.51 5.06 19.75
N ASP A 68 -11.07 5.87 20.71
CA ASP A 68 -11.43 5.80 22.13
C ASP A 68 -12.92 6.09 22.34
N LYS A 69 -13.40 7.27 21.91
CA LYS A 69 -14.77 7.75 22.18
C LYS A 69 -15.84 6.79 21.67
N TYR A 70 -15.64 6.19 20.52
CA TYR A 70 -16.61 5.31 19.86
C TYR A 70 -16.32 3.83 20.08
N ASN A 71 -15.35 3.49 20.94
CA ASN A 71 -14.96 2.12 21.24
C ASN A 71 -14.71 1.30 19.96
N ILE A 72 -14.01 1.89 19.01
CA ILE A 72 -13.72 1.23 17.72
C ILE A 72 -12.98 -0.07 17.97
N SER A 73 -13.52 -1.17 17.49
CA SER A 73 -12.94 -2.51 17.65
C SER A 73 -12.21 -2.98 16.40
N VAL A 74 -12.66 -2.57 15.22
CA VAL A 74 -12.01 -2.89 13.94
C VAL A 74 -11.70 -1.60 13.19
N TRP A 75 -10.43 -1.45 12.81
CA TRP A 75 -9.95 -0.25 12.14
C TRP A 75 -9.29 -0.57 10.80
N TYR A 76 -9.81 0.01 9.71
CA TYR A 76 -9.34 -0.17 8.33
C TYR A 76 -8.87 1.15 7.75
N THR A 77 -7.57 1.27 7.49
CA THR A 77 -6.96 2.56 7.13
C THR A 77 -5.84 2.42 6.10
N ALA A 78 -5.36 3.54 5.57
CA ALA A 78 -4.31 3.55 4.57
C ALA A 78 -2.90 3.54 5.19
N PRO A 79 -1.89 2.89 4.57
CA PRO A 79 -0.49 2.92 5.01
C PRO A 79 0.06 4.33 5.22
N THR A 80 -0.33 5.28 4.37
CA THR A 80 0.07 6.69 4.56
C THR A 80 -0.43 7.26 5.88
N ALA A 81 -1.68 6.98 6.27
CA ALA A 81 -2.19 7.43 7.57
C ALA A 81 -1.42 6.78 8.73
N ILE A 82 -1.10 5.49 8.61
CA ILE A 82 -0.28 4.78 9.61
C ILE A 82 1.09 5.46 9.75
N ARG A 83 1.78 5.77 8.66
CA ARG A 83 3.07 6.49 8.69
C ARG A 83 2.97 7.87 9.33
N MET A 84 1.88 8.59 9.07
CA MET A 84 1.63 9.90 9.71
C MET A 84 1.41 9.77 11.22
N LEU A 85 0.76 8.70 11.68
CA LEU A 85 0.63 8.39 13.11
C LEU A 85 1.97 8.02 13.75
N MET A 86 2.79 7.21 13.07
CA MET A 86 4.16 6.90 13.50
C MET A 86 4.98 8.19 13.69
N ALA A 87 4.94 9.09 12.72
CA ALA A 87 5.65 10.37 12.76
C ALA A 87 5.14 11.32 13.86
N ALA A 88 3.87 11.21 14.27
CA ALA A 88 3.30 11.99 15.36
C ALA A 88 3.80 11.54 16.75
N GLY A 89 4.38 10.34 16.84
CA GLY A 89 4.99 9.79 18.03
C GLY A 89 4.08 9.00 18.96
N ASP A 90 4.66 8.01 19.62
CA ASP A 90 3.93 7.03 20.46
C ASP A 90 3.30 7.65 21.72
N SER A 91 3.69 8.86 22.12
CA SER A 91 3.19 9.54 23.32
C SER A 91 1.70 9.92 23.22
N LEU A 92 1.19 10.15 22.01
CA LEU A 92 -0.22 10.48 21.80
C LEU A 92 -1.12 9.30 22.11
N ILE A 93 -0.71 8.08 21.77
CA ILE A 93 -1.49 6.85 22.00
C ILE A 93 -1.79 6.65 23.48
N LYS A 94 -0.82 6.98 24.34
CA LYS A 94 -0.95 6.82 25.81
C LYS A 94 -2.02 7.71 26.45
N LYS A 95 -2.53 8.71 25.72
CA LYS A 95 -3.58 9.62 26.22
C LYS A 95 -4.99 9.06 26.02
N HIS A 96 -5.13 7.96 25.30
CA HIS A 96 -6.40 7.40 24.87
C HIS A 96 -6.53 5.94 25.28
N ASN A 97 -7.74 5.50 25.59
CA ASN A 97 -8.02 4.09 25.86
C ASN A 97 -8.37 3.38 24.56
N LEU A 98 -7.42 2.63 24.04
CA LEU A 98 -7.57 1.86 22.79
C LEU A 98 -7.73 0.35 23.03
N SER A 99 -8.10 -0.06 24.24
CA SER A 99 -8.28 -1.47 24.62
C SER A 99 -9.42 -2.19 23.88
N HIS A 100 -10.30 -1.44 23.25
CA HIS A 100 -11.38 -1.98 22.40
C HIS A 100 -10.90 -2.44 21.02
N LEU A 101 -9.76 -1.91 20.54
CA LEU A 101 -9.19 -2.36 19.28
C LEU A 101 -8.83 -3.85 19.37
N ARG A 102 -9.37 -4.64 18.45
CA ARG A 102 -9.09 -6.07 18.33
C ARG A 102 -8.56 -6.49 16.95
N HIS A 103 -8.77 -5.66 15.92
CA HIS A 103 -8.31 -5.95 14.58
C HIS A 103 -7.97 -4.68 13.80
N LEU A 104 -6.79 -4.70 13.17
CA LEU A 104 -6.24 -3.58 12.39
C LEU A 104 -5.99 -4.04 10.97
N CYS A 105 -6.54 -3.32 9.99
CA CYS A 105 -6.38 -3.64 8.57
C CYS A 105 -5.88 -2.44 7.75
N SER A 106 -5.16 -2.73 6.68
CA SER A 106 -4.55 -1.75 5.78
C SER A 106 -5.03 -1.92 4.35
N VAL A 107 -5.17 -0.80 3.62
CA VAL A 107 -5.69 -0.77 2.25
C VAL A 107 -5.14 0.37 1.41
N GLY A 108 -5.13 0.16 0.09
CA GLY A 108 -4.95 1.21 -0.93
C GLY A 108 -3.52 1.45 -1.36
N GLU A 109 -2.56 1.06 -0.56
CA GLU A 109 -1.12 1.10 -0.83
C GLU A 109 -0.46 -0.14 -0.26
N PRO A 110 0.73 -0.53 -0.74
CA PRO A 110 1.49 -1.59 -0.08
C PRO A 110 1.87 -1.18 1.35
N LEU A 111 1.71 -2.12 2.28
CA LEU A 111 1.99 -1.89 3.70
C LEU A 111 3.48 -2.12 4.00
N ASN A 112 4.18 -1.09 4.43
CA ASN A 112 5.59 -1.19 4.82
C ASN A 112 5.77 -2.13 6.02
N PRO A 113 6.79 -2.99 6.02
CA PRO A 113 7.13 -3.84 7.16
C PRO A 113 7.28 -3.08 8.48
N GLU A 114 7.84 -1.87 8.44
CA GLU A 114 8.01 -1.02 9.61
C GLU A 114 6.69 -0.57 10.24
N ALA A 115 5.66 -0.32 9.43
CA ALA A 115 4.33 0.02 9.94
C ALA A 115 3.71 -1.16 10.71
N VAL A 116 3.95 -2.40 10.25
CA VAL A 116 3.49 -3.61 10.95
C VAL A 116 4.25 -3.79 12.26
N ARG A 117 5.57 -3.65 12.26
CA ARG A 117 6.37 -3.75 13.51
C ARG A 117 5.99 -2.67 14.52
N TRP A 118 5.79 -1.45 14.05
CA TRP A 118 5.33 -0.36 14.90
C TRP A 118 3.97 -0.66 15.53
N SER A 119 2.99 -1.15 14.76
CA SER A 119 1.66 -1.45 15.30
C SER A 119 1.70 -2.56 16.35
N ILE A 120 2.51 -3.60 16.16
CA ILE A 120 2.73 -4.63 17.17
C ILE A 120 3.28 -4.02 18.47
N LYS A 121 4.26 -3.09 18.34
CA LYS A 121 4.86 -2.41 19.50
C LYS A 121 3.86 -1.55 20.27
N VAL A 122 2.99 -0.80 19.57
CA VAL A 122 2.16 0.24 20.19
C VAL A 122 0.73 -0.21 20.50
N PHE A 123 0.16 -1.11 19.69
CA PHE A 123 -1.20 -1.65 19.88
C PHE A 123 -1.20 -3.11 20.36
N GLY A 124 -0.04 -3.78 20.40
CA GLY A 124 0.06 -5.20 20.71
C GLY A 124 -0.41 -6.14 19.60
N MET A 125 -0.74 -5.59 18.41
CA MET A 125 -1.27 -6.36 17.29
C MET A 125 -0.79 -5.79 15.94
N PRO A 126 -0.64 -6.64 14.91
CA PRO A 126 -0.23 -6.19 13.58
C PRO A 126 -1.36 -5.52 12.80
N PHE A 127 -1.02 -4.63 11.87
CA PHE A 127 -1.90 -4.34 10.76
C PHE A 127 -1.87 -5.49 9.76
N HIS A 128 -3.06 -5.94 9.35
CA HIS A 128 -3.29 -6.95 8.32
C HIS A 128 -3.39 -6.27 6.96
N ASP A 129 -2.50 -6.59 6.03
CA ASP A 129 -2.54 -6.02 4.69
C ASP A 129 -3.62 -6.67 3.83
N THR A 130 -4.25 -5.87 2.97
CA THR A 130 -5.26 -6.32 2.01
C THR A 130 -4.93 -5.79 0.62
N TRP A 131 -4.87 -6.69 -0.36
CA TRP A 131 -4.65 -6.32 -1.74
C TRP A 131 -5.92 -6.56 -2.57
N TRP A 132 -6.34 -5.52 -3.25
CA TRP A 132 -7.41 -5.51 -4.22
C TRP A 132 -7.39 -4.20 -5.02
N GLN A 133 -8.22 -4.10 -6.04
CA GLN A 133 -8.27 -2.97 -6.97
C GLN A 133 -9.72 -2.56 -7.23
N THR A 134 -9.94 -1.37 -7.79
CA THR A 134 -11.27 -0.97 -8.28
C THR A 134 -11.81 -2.02 -9.26
N GLU A 135 -10.97 -2.53 -10.14
CA GLU A 135 -11.30 -3.54 -11.13
C GLU A 135 -11.71 -4.89 -10.52
N THR A 136 -11.15 -5.24 -9.37
CA THR A 136 -11.53 -6.48 -8.67
C THR A 136 -12.79 -6.34 -7.83
N GLY A 137 -13.14 -5.13 -7.40
CA GLY A 137 -14.35 -4.78 -6.66
C GLY A 137 -14.36 -5.15 -5.19
N ALA A 138 -13.53 -6.10 -4.77
CA ALA A 138 -13.40 -6.53 -3.37
C ALA A 138 -12.01 -7.14 -3.11
N ILE A 139 -11.69 -7.39 -1.84
CA ILE A 139 -10.43 -8.01 -1.40
C ILE A 139 -10.22 -9.35 -2.08
N CYS A 140 -9.02 -9.54 -2.62
CA CYS A 140 -8.63 -10.74 -3.35
C CYS A 140 -7.46 -11.48 -2.67
N ILE A 141 -6.49 -10.77 -2.13
CA ILE A 141 -5.35 -11.33 -1.39
C ILE A 141 -5.24 -10.56 -0.07
N ALA A 142 -5.10 -11.26 1.04
CA ALA A 142 -5.03 -10.61 2.35
C ALA A 142 -4.33 -11.48 3.39
N ASN A 143 -3.85 -10.80 4.43
CA ASN A 143 -3.55 -11.44 5.71
C ASN A 143 -4.86 -11.50 6.51
N TYR A 144 -5.44 -12.69 6.73
CA TYR A 144 -6.66 -12.80 7.55
C TYR A 144 -6.35 -13.29 8.96
N PRO A 145 -7.29 -13.11 9.93
CA PRO A 145 -7.04 -13.41 11.34
C PRO A 145 -6.64 -14.85 11.64
N SER A 146 -7.06 -15.80 10.80
CA SER A 146 -6.82 -17.23 10.99
C SER A 146 -5.47 -17.73 10.46
N MET A 147 -4.58 -16.83 10.02
CA MET A 147 -3.27 -17.21 9.46
C MET A 147 -2.12 -16.46 10.14
N ASP A 148 -0.94 -17.06 10.12
CA ASP A 148 0.28 -16.38 10.54
C ASP A 148 0.63 -15.26 9.55
N ILE A 149 1.01 -14.10 10.06
CA ILE A 149 1.44 -12.98 9.24
C ILE A 149 2.94 -13.08 8.95
N LYS A 150 3.28 -13.08 7.67
CA LYS A 150 4.65 -12.79 7.24
C LYS A 150 4.77 -11.29 6.98
N ILE A 151 5.50 -10.59 7.84
CA ILE A 151 5.64 -9.12 7.78
C ILE A 151 6.18 -8.68 6.43
N GLY A 152 5.42 -7.82 5.74
CA GLY A 152 5.73 -7.34 4.40
C GLY A 152 5.05 -8.11 3.27
N SER A 153 4.39 -9.25 3.55
CA SER A 153 3.57 -9.94 2.56
C SER A 153 2.16 -9.38 2.52
N MET A 154 1.51 -9.50 1.36
CA MET A 154 0.08 -9.22 1.20
C MET A 154 -0.81 -10.36 1.73
N GLY A 155 -0.22 -11.47 2.20
CA GLY A 155 -0.96 -12.66 2.63
C GLY A 155 -1.26 -13.64 1.49
N LYS A 156 -2.43 -14.27 1.54
CA LYS A 156 -2.86 -15.33 0.60
C LYS A 156 -4.17 -14.97 -0.09
N PRO A 157 -4.48 -15.59 -1.23
CA PRO A 157 -5.78 -15.44 -1.87
C PRO A 157 -6.92 -15.78 -0.90
N VAL A 158 -7.98 -14.99 -0.93
CA VAL A 158 -9.17 -15.29 -0.12
C VAL A 158 -9.85 -16.59 -0.61
N PRO A 159 -10.55 -17.33 0.25
CA PRO A 159 -11.22 -18.55 -0.13
C PRO A 159 -12.11 -18.38 -1.38
N GLY A 160 -12.00 -19.31 -2.32
CA GLY A 160 -12.74 -19.28 -3.59
C GLY A 160 -12.08 -18.49 -4.72
N LEU A 161 -10.98 -17.79 -4.45
CA LEU A 161 -10.17 -17.11 -5.47
C LEU A 161 -8.91 -17.91 -5.81
N THR A 162 -8.59 -17.98 -7.09
CA THR A 162 -7.31 -18.51 -7.58
C THR A 162 -6.44 -17.37 -8.05
N ALA A 163 -5.31 -17.19 -7.39
CA ALA A 163 -4.27 -16.25 -7.80
C ALA A 163 -2.97 -16.99 -8.15
N ALA A 164 -2.21 -16.42 -9.06
CA ALA A 164 -0.88 -16.91 -9.45
C ALA A 164 0.04 -15.75 -9.82
N ILE A 165 1.32 -16.06 -9.89
CA ILE A 165 2.32 -15.19 -10.55
C ILE A 165 2.51 -15.74 -11.96
N VAL A 166 2.36 -14.87 -12.96
CA VAL A 166 2.47 -15.25 -14.37
C VAL A 166 3.47 -14.37 -15.12
N ASP A 167 4.02 -14.90 -16.21
CA ASP A 167 4.83 -14.12 -17.16
C ASP A 167 3.95 -13.15 -18.00
N ASP A 168 4.57 -12.40 -18.90
CA ASP A 168 3.84 -11.43 -19.76
C ASP A 168 2.93 -12.12 -20.80
N ASN A 169 3.07 -13.44 -21.01
CA ASN A 169 2.23 -14.27 -21.87
C ASN A 169 1.12 -15.02 -21.09
N GLY A 170 1.06 -14.86 -19.77
CA GLY A 170 0.08 -15.49 -18.91
C GLY A 170 0.41 -16.97 -18.57
N HIS A 171 1.67 -17.38 -18.66
CA HIS A 171 2.11 -18.71 -18.16
C HIS A 171 2.49 -18.57 -16.68
N GLU A 172 2.05 -19.53 -15.87
CA GLU A 172 2.35 -19.55 -14.44
C GLU A 172 3.86 -19.71 -14.20
N LEU A 173 4.36 -18.93 -13.25
CA LEU A 173 5.74 -18.98 -12.80
C LEU A 173 5.84 -19.77 -11.48
N GLY A 174 6.99 -20.37 -11.26
CA GLY A 174 7.26 -21.10 -10.02
C GLY A 174 7.47 -20.19 -8.80
N VAL A 175 7.62 -20.83 -7.66
CA VAL A 175 7.87 -20.18 -6.34
C VAL A 175 9.07 -19.25 -6.42
N ASN A 176 8.98 -18.11 -5.73
CA ASN A 176 10.03 -17.09 -5.66
C ASN A 176 10.45 -16.51 -7.03
N LYS A 177 9.57 -16.61 -8.03
CA LYS A 177 9.76 -15.94 -9.32
C LYS A 177 8.95 -14.68 -9.38
N GLU A 178 9.56 -13.62 -9.91
CA GLU A 178 8.89 -12.34 -10.15
C GLU A 178 8.06 -12.39 -11.43
N GLY A 179 6.82 -11.91 -11.34
CA GLY A 179 5.92 -11.84 -12.48
C GLY A 179 4.72 -10.94 -12.21
N ASN A 180 3.73 -11.02 -13.08
CA ASN A 180 2.48 -10.30 -12.92
C ASN A 180 1.58 -11.04 -11.91
N ILE A 181 0.99 -10.31 -10.97
CA ILE A 181 -0.06 -10.85 -10.11
C ILE A 181 -1.32 -11.03 -10.96
N ALA A 182 -1.80 -12.26 -11.01
CA ALA A 182 -2.91 -12.64 -11.86
C ALA A 182 -4.00 -13.39 -11.08
N LEU A 183 -5.25 -13.22 -11.49
CA LEU A 183 -6.41 -13.89 -10.91
C LEU A 183 -7.18 -14.67 -11.98
N LYS A 184 -7.71 -15.84 -11.63
CA LYS A 184 -8.68 -16.53 -12.52
C LYS A 184 -9.98 -15.75 -12.55
N PRO A 185 -10.49 -15.38 -13.74
CA PRO A 185 -11.73 -14.62 -13.88
C PRO A 185 -12.97 -15.32 -13.31
N LYS A 186 -14.07 -14.57 -13.17
CA LYS A 186 -15.42 -14.97 -12.74
C LYS A 186 -15.64 -15.01 -11.22
N TRP A 187 -14.86 -14.27 -10.43
CA TRP A 187 -15.25 -14.01 -9.03
C TRP A 187 -16.43 -13.00 -8.97
N PRO A 188 -17.24 -13.01 -7.90
CA PRO A 188 -18.49 -12.25 -7.83
C PRO A 188 -18.35 -10.74 -8.05
N SER A 189 -17.32 -10.12 -7.50
CA SER A 189 -17.08 -8.66 -7.55
C SER A 189 -16.27 -8.20 -8.76
N MET A 190 -15.87 -9.07 -9.66
CA MET A 190 -15.10 -8.73 -10.84
C MET A 190 -15.80 -7.65 -11.70
N MET A 191 -15.04 -6.69 -12.23
CA MET A 191 -15.58 -5.76 -13.22
C MET A 191 -16.15 -6.49 -14.45
N HIS A 192 -17.29 -6.04 -14.95
CA HIS A 192 -17.91 -6.60 -16.17
C HIS A 192 -17.46 -5.92 -17.44
N THR A 193 -17.05 -4.64 -17.34
CA THR A 193 -16.59 -3.84 -18.47
C THR A 193 -15.94 -2.54 -17.96
N ILE A 194 -15.31 -1.81 -18.89
CA ILE A 194 -14.89 -0.41 -18.67
C ILE A 194 -15.73 0.46 -19.60
N TRP A 195 -16.49 1.39 -19.03
CA TRP A 195 -17.43 2.23 -19.74
C TRP A 195 -16.77 2.94 -20.94
N ARG A 196 -17.35 2.77 -22.13
CA ARG A 196 -16.85 3.31 -23.41
C ARG A 196 -15.40 2.95 -23.76
N ARG A 197 -14.80 1.94 -23.09
CA ARG A 197 -13.43 1.49 -23.35
C ARG A 197 -13.31 -0.04 -23.42
N PRO A 198 -14.02 -0.71 -24.35
CA PRO A 198 -14.03 -2.18 -24.43
C PRO A 198 -12.65 -2.78 -24.73
N GLN A 199 -11.81 -2.07 -25.48
CA GLN A 199 -10.44 -2.52 -25.78
C GLN A 199 -9.57 -2.50 -24.53
N LYS A 200 -9.73 -1.46 -23.68
CA LYS A 200 -9.04 -1.39 -22.39
C LYS A 200 -9.49 -2.53 -21.47
N TYR A 201 -10.79 -2.85 -21.43
CA TYR A 201 -11.28 -4.01 -20.68
C TYR A 201 -10.61 -5.31 -21.16
N LYS A 202 -10.59 -5.56 -22.48
CA LYS A 202 -9.97 -6.76 -23.06
C LYS A 202 -8.48 -6.87 -22.74
N SER A 203 -7.77 -5.75 -22.66
CA SER A 203 -6.32 -5.73 -22.37
C SER A 203 -5.93 -6.19 -20.96
N TYR A 204 -6.90 -6.34 -20.05
CA TYR A 204 -6.65 -6.94 -18.73
C TYR A 204 -6.57 -8.48 -18.75
N PHE A 205 -6.85 -9.12 -19.90
CA PHE A 205 -6.93 -10.58 -19.95
C PHE A 205 -5.88 -11.16 -20.88
N THR A 206 -5.09 -12.09 -20.37
CA THR A 206 -4.06 -12.82 -21.12
C THR A 206 -4.11 -14.29 -20.72
N ASN A 207 -4.19 -15.19 -21.69
CA ASN A 207 -4.17 -16.65 -21.49
C ASN A 207 -5.11 -17.15 -20.36
N GLY A 208 -6.34 -16.60 -20.31
CA GLY A 208 -7.35 -16.97 -19.31
C GLY A 208 -7.11 -16.43 -17.89
N TRP A 209 -6.16 -15.50 -17.74
CA TRP A 209 -5.89 -14.77 -16.51
C TRP A 209 -6.32 -13.30 -16.62
N TYR A 210 -6.87 -12.75 -15.55
CA TYR A 210 -6.92 -11.32 -15.32
C TYR A 210 -5.54 -10.86 -14.84
N ILE A 211 -4.93 -9.93 -15.53
CA ILE A 211 -3.61 -9.34 -15.19
C ILE A 211 -3.83 -8.03 -14.47
N SER A 212 -3.41 -7.96 -13.22
CA SER A 212 -3.69 -6.82 -12.35
C SER A 212 -2.92 -5.53 -12.70
N GLY A 213 -1.82 -5.66 -13.45
CA GLY A 213 -0.86 -4.58 -13.65
C GLY A 213 0.05 -4.34 -12.44
N ASP A 214 -0.05 -5.18 -11.40
CA ASP A 214 0.88 -5.23 -10.28
C ASP A 214 1.83 -6.40 -10.45
N ARG A 215 3.08 -6.19 -10.09
CA ARG A 215 4.11 -7.23 -10.08
C ARG A 215 4.35 -7.71 -8.66
N GLY A 216 4.62 -9.00 -8.54
CA GLY A 216 4.87 -9.64 -7.28
C GLY A 216 5.57 -10.98 -7.45
N MET A 217 5.74 -11.66 -6.34
CA MET A 217 6.18 -13.05 -6.28
C MET A 217 5.32 -13.81 -5.28
N MET A 218 5.33 -15.14 -5.36
CA MET A 218 4.69 -16.03 -4.39
C MET A 218 5.77 -16.92 -3.77
N ASP A 219 5.79 -17.00 -2.43
CA ASP A 219 6.73 -17.87 -1.73
C ASP A 219 6.22 -19.33 -1.67
N LYS A 220 7.07 -20.22 -1.14
CA LYS A 220 6.77 -21.66 -1.01
C LYS A 220 5.55 -21.96 -0.12
N ASP A 221 5.18 -21.03 0.76
CA ASP A 221 4.06 -21.19 1.69
C ASP A 221 2.77 -20.53 1.14
N GLY A 222 2.82 -20.02 -0.11
CA GLY A 222 1.70 -19.43 -0.82
C GLY A 222 1.40 -17.96 -0.46
N TYR A 223 2.33 -17.28 0.22
CA TYR A 223 2.20 -15.85 0.48
C TYR A 223 2.64 -15.04 -0.73
N PHE A 224 1.86 -13.99 -1.03
CA PHE A 224 2.15 -13.05 -2.11
C PHE A 224 2.91 -11.85 -1.56
N TRP A 225 3.90 -11.38 -2.33
CA TRP A 225 4.76 -10.25 -2.02
C TRP A 225 4.67 -9.24 -3.14
N PHE A 226 4.35 -8.01 -2.79
CA PHE A 226 4.25 -6.91 -3.75
C PHE A 226 5.65 -6.38 -4.10
N ILE A 227 5.91 -6.19 -5.40
CA ILE A 227 7.17 -5.60 -5.89
C ILE A 227 6.92 -4.18 -6.38
N GLY A 228 5.88 -3.97 -7.18
CA GLY A 228 5.57 -2.65 -7.74
C GLY A 228 4.49 -2.71 -8.81
N ARG A 229 4.12 -1.55 -9.33
CA ARG A 229 3.32 -1.47 -10.55
C ARG A 229 4.18 -1.89 -11.73
N ALA A 230 3.60 -2.58 -12.71
CA ALA A 230 4.31 -3.03 -13.90
C ALA A 230 4.90 -1.84 -14.72
N ASP A 231 4.23 -0.68 -14.68
CA ASP A 231 4.64 0.58 -15.31
C ASP A 231 5.61 1.42 -14.47
N ASP A 232 5.77 1.12 -13.17
CA ASP A 232 6.66 1.82 -12.24
C ASP A 232 7.97 1.06 -11.97
N VAL A 233 8.06 -0.24 -12.32
CA VAL A 233 9.27 -1.06 -12.09
C VAL A 233 10.46 -0.45 -12.82
N ILE A 234 11.51 -0.17 -12.07
CA ILE A 234 12.75 0.46 -12.55
C ILE A 234 13.64 -0.60 -13.18
N LYS A 235 14.10 -0.33 -14.41
CA LYS A 235 15.01 -1.22 -15.16
C LYS A 235 16.43 -0.67 -15.12
N THR A 236 17.22 -1.08 -14.15
CA THR A 236 18.57 -0.57 -13.92
C THR A 236 19.64 -1.65 -14.12
N SER A 237 20.58 -1.43 -15.05
CA SER A 237 21.70 -2.35 -15.33
C SER A 237 21.26 -3.80 -15.62
N GLY A 238 20.12 -4.00 -16.28
CA GLY A 238 19.56 -5.32 -16.60
C GLY A 238 18.70 -5.93 -15.50
N GLU A 239 18.70 -5.35 -14.31
CA GLU A 239 17.91 -5.79 -13.17
C GLU A 239 16.57 -5.02 -13.09
N ARG A 240 15.58 -5.62 -12.44
CA ARG A 240 14.29 -5.00 -12.15
C ARG A 240 14.21 -4.69 -10.66
N VAL A 241 13.87 -3.44 -10.33
CA VAL A 241 13.76 -2.98 -8.95
C VAL A 241 12.39 -2.36 -8.74
N GLY A 242 11.67 -2.86 -7.75
CA GLY A 242 10.40 -2.28 -7.33
C GLY A 242 10.61 -0.97 -6.56
N PRO A 243 9.97 0.14 -6.96
CA PRO A 243 10.06 1.38 -6.18
C PRO A 243 9.72 1.17 -4.71
N PHE A 244 8.72 0.35 -4.41
CA PHE A 244 8.23 0.11 -3.06
C PHE A 244 9.27 -0.53 -2.14
N GLU A 245 10.09 -1.47 -2.62
CA GLU A 245 11.13 -2.09 -1.79
C GLU A 245 12.20 -1.07 -1.38
N VAL A 246 12.58 -0.17 -2.30
CA VAL A 246 13.53 0.91 -2.00
C VAL A 246 12.92 1.94 -1.04
N GLU A 247 11.65 2.32 -1.25
CA GLU A 247 10.90 3.19 -0.35
C GLU A 247 10.80 2.60 1.05
N SER A 248 10.49 1.30 1.15
CA SER A 248 10.40 0.59 2.45
C SER A 248 11.74 0.58 3.17
N ALA A 249 12.84 0.32 2.47
CA ALA A 249 14.17 0.36 3.06
C ALA A 249 14.55 1.78 3.51
N LEU A 250 14.20 2.82 2.74
CA LEU A 250 14.44 4.21 3.14
C LEU A 250 13.63 4.59 4.38
N VAL A 251 12.34 4.22 4.44
CA VAL A 251 11.45 4.53 5.58
C VAL A 251 11.85 3.76 6.84
N ALA A 252 12.54 2.63 6.71
CA ALA A 252 13.12 1.91 7.86
C ALA A 252 14.28 2.67 8.52
N HIS A 253 14.86 3.67 7.85
CA HIS A 253 15.92 4.50 8.42
C HIS A 253 15.35 5.57 9.37
N PRO A 254 15.89 5.74 10.61
CA PRO A 254 15.35 6.66 11.62
C PRO A 254 15.23 8.13 11.18
N SER A 255 16.03 8.55 10.21
CA SER A 255 16.03 9.92 9.69
C SER A 255 14.92 10.17 8.65
N VAL A 256 14.16 9.17 8.22
CA VAL A 256 13.23 9.25 7.09
C VAL A 256 11.78 9.10 7.55
N VAL A 257 10.94 10.08 7.22
CA VAL A 257 9.48 10.02 7.45
C VAL A 257 8.77 9.39 6.27
N GLU A 258 9.15 9.82 5.05
CA GLU A 258 8.52 9.36 3.82
C GLU A 258 9.55 9.28 2.69
N ALA A 259 9.32 8.37 1.77
CA ALA A 259 10.11 8.25 0.54
C ALA A 259 9.22 7.97 -0.66
N GLY A 260 9.54 8.56 -1.80
CA GLY A 260 8.96 8.25 -3.10
C GLY A 260 10.08 7.98 -4.09
N VAL A 261 9.99 6.88 -4.84
CA VAL A 261 11.08 6.42 -5.71
C VAL A 261 10.60 6.28 -7.15
N ILE A 262 11.45 6.73 -8.07
CA ILE A 262 11.21 6.63 -9.52
C ILE A 262 12.45 6.10 -10.25
N GLY A 263 12.23 5.55 -11.46
CA GLY A 263 13.28 5.36 -12.44
C GLY A 263 13.52 6.68 -13.20
N LYS A 264 14.77 7.13 -13.19
CA LYS A 264 15.24 8.26 -14.00
C LYS A 264 16.09 7.71 -15.15
N PRO A 265 15.84 8.09 -16.41
CA PRO A 265 16.63 7.63 -17.54
C PRO A 265 18.14 7.89 -17.36
N ASP A 266 18.96 6.89 -17.70
CA ASP A 266 20.41 6.93 -17.63
C ASP A 266 21.00 6.25 -18.86
N THR A 267 21.99 6.89 -19.49
CA THR A 267 22.56 6.44 -20.78
C THR A 267 23.33 5.13 -20.67
N MET A 268 23.85 4.78 -19.48
CA MET A 268 24.65 3.57 -19.29
C MET A 268 23.83 2.42 -18.69
N ARG A 269 22.81 2.74 -17.88
CA ARG A 269 22.09 1.76 -17.08
C ARG A 269 20.63 1.55 -17.50
N GLY A 270 20.16 2.29 -18.51
CA GLY A 270 18.77 2.38 -18.87
C GLY A 270 18.03 3.34 -17.95
N GLU A 271 17.93 2.99 -16.67
CA GLU A 271 17.44 3.88 -15.61
C GLU A 271 18.36 3.82 -14.39
N ILE A 272 18.39 4.91 -13.62
CA ILE A 272 18.91 4.94 -12.24
C ILE A 272 17.75 5.11 -11.27
N ILE A 273 17.96 4.64 -10.05
CA ILE A 273 17.01 4.83 -8.96
C ILE A 273 17.21 6.24 -8.40
N LYS A 274 16.16 7.08 -8.46
CA LYS A 274 16.10 8.39 -7.80
C LYS A 274 15.06 8.34 -6.69
N ALA A 275 15.45 8.78 -5.50
CA ALA A 275 14.59 8.87 -4.34
C ALA A 275 14.29 10.32 -3.98
N PHE A 276 13.04 10.61 -3.65
CA PHE A 276 12.56 11.84 -3.04
C PHE A 276 12.24 11.53 -1.58
N VAL A 277 12.88 12.21 -0.65
CA VAL A 277 12.86 11.85 0.78
C VAL A 277 12.41 13.03 1.63
N VAL A 278 11.49 12.78 2.54
CA VAL A 278 11.11 13.68 3.62
C VAL A 278 11.85 13.25 4.88
N LEU A 279 12.67 14.13 5.42
CA LEU A 279 13.44 13.87 6.63
C LEU A 279 12.64 14.17 7.91
N GLU A 280 13.02 13.51 8.99
CA GLU A 280 12.56 13.84 10.34
C GLU A 280 12.93 15.28 10.72
N LYS A 281 12.02 15.98 11.42
CA LYS A 281 12.22 17.39 11.83
C LYS A 281 13.49 17.58 12.64
N SER A 282 13.76 16.66 13.57
CA SER A 282 14.97 16.70 14.41
C SER A 282 16.27 16.58 13.62
N VAL A 283 16.22 15.91 12.45
CA VAL A 283 17.35 15.79 11.53
C VAL A 283 17.51 17.08 10.73
N ILE A 284 16.41 17.65 10.21
CA ILE A 284 16.40 18.92 9.47
C ILE A 284 16.98 20.05 10.33
N GLU A 285 16.59 20.15 11.60
CA GLU A 285 17.05 21.17 12.54
C GLU A 285 18.57 21.09 12.79
N LYS A 286 19.14 19.89 12.75
CA LYS A 286 20.59 19.64 12.94
C LYS A 286 21.40 19.76 11.64
N THR A 287 20.75 19.75 10.48
CA THR A 287 21.38 19.67 9.16
C THR A 287 21.18 20.98 8.40
N LYS A 288 22.05 21.95 8.68
CA LYS A 288 21.93 23.33 8.15
C LYS A 288 22.85 23.63 6.97
N THR A 289 23.81 22.75 6.67
CA THR A 289 24.82 23.02 5.64
C THR A 289 24.72 21.99 4.50
N LYS A 290 25.13 22.43 3.30
CA LYS A 290 25.14 21.55 2.12
C LYS A 290 25.98 20.28 2.29
N PRO A 291 27.20 20.33 2.89
CA PRO A 291 27.98 19.12 3.17
C PRO A 291 27.29 18.13 4.12
N GLN A 292 26.55 18.63 5.11
CA GLN A 292 25.79 17.79 6.03
C GLN A 292 24.64 17.06 5.31
N LEU A 293 23.95 17.74 4.39
CA LEU A 293 22.91 17.14 3.56
C LEU A 293 23.47 16.04 2.65
N GLU A 294 24.62 16.28 2.00
CA GLU A 294 25.26 15.26 1.15
C GLU A 294 25.68 14.03 1.98
N LYS A 295 26.18 14.20 3.19
CA LYS A 295 26.51 13.09 4.09
C LYS A 295 25.29 12.23 4.42
N ILE A 296 24.13 12.85 4.65
CA ILE A 296 22.88 12.08 4.88
C ILE A 296 22.45 11.32 3.62
N LYS A 297 22.59 11.92 2.43
CA LYS A 297 22.30 11.21 1.18
C LYS A 297 23.17 9.96 1.00
N GLU A 298 24.46 10.09 1.28
CA GLU A 298 25.39 8.96 1.24
C GLU A 298 25.02 7.89 2.27
N GLU A 299 24.71 8.28 3.50
CA GLU A 299 24.25 7.39 4.56
C GLU A 299 23.00 6.60 4.15
N LEU A 300 21.97 7.28 3.63
CA LEU A 300 20.74 6.65 3.16
C LEU A 300 20.98 5.69 1.99
N SER A 301 21.80 6.09 1.01
CA SER A 301 22.17 5.22 -0.11
C SER A 301 22.89 3.95 0.36
N LEU A 302 23.84 4.09 1.27
CA LEU A 302 24.58 2.97 1.85
C LEU A 302 23.66 2.08 2.70
N TYR A 303 22.74 2.68 3.44
CA TYR A 303 21.76 1.94 4.23
C TYR A 303 20.89 1.06 3.34
N VAL A 304 20.30 1.61 2.26
CA VAL A 304 19.52 0.83 1.31
C VAL A 304 20.34 -0.26 0.66
N LYS A 305 21.58 0.05 0.22
CA LYS A 305 22.49 -0.93 -0.38
C LYS A 305 22.80 -2.12 0.54
N LYS A 306 22.89 -1.88 1.84
CA LYS A 306 23.15 -2.93 2.84
C LYS A 306 21.92 -3.80 3.12
N HIS A 307 20.70 -3.25 3.03
CA HIS A 307 19.47 -3.95 3.40
C HIS A 307 18.73 -4.57 2.21
N LEU A 308 19.03 -4.10 0.99
CA LEU A 308 18.53 -4.66 -0.26
C LEU A 308 19.70 -5.24 -1.07
N ALA A 309 19.47 -5.47 -2.36
CA ALA A 309 20.53 -5.93 -3.27
C ALA A 309 21.48 -4.78 -3.68
N GLY A 310 22.70 -5.10 -4.04
CA GLY A 310 23.73 -4.11 -4.40
C GLY A 310 23.43 -3.24 -5.63
N HIS A 311 22.40 -3.56 -6.41
CA HIS A 311 21.89 -2.78 -7.54
C HIS A 311 20.65 -1.92 -7.16
N ALA A 312 19.98 -2.20 -6.04
CA ALA A 312 18.69 -1.62 -5.64
C ALA A 312 18.79 -0.36 -4.78
N TYR A 313 19.92 0.34 -4.77
CA TYR A 313 20.08 1.57 -3.97
C TYR A 313 19.90 2.84 -4.81
N PRO A 314 19.36 3.93 -4.21
CA PRO A 314 19.21 5.20 -4.92
C PRO A 314 20.58 5.81 -5.22
N ARG A 315 20.77 6.20 -6.48
CA ARG A 315 21.97 6.93 -6.94
C ARG A 315 21.81 8.43 -6.83
N GLU A 316 20.56 8.89 -6.84
CA GLU A 316 20.20 10.28 -6.58
C GLU A 316 19.17 10.32 -5.45
N ILE A 317 19.40 11.26 -4.50
CA ILE A 317 18.43 11.55 -3.43
C ILE A 317 18.17 13.06 -3.43
N GLU A 318 16.89 13.41 -3.44
CA GLU A 318 16.41 14.78 -3.31
C GLU A 318 15.57 14.90 -2.04
N PHE A 319 15.91 15.86 -1.19
CA PHE A 319 15.11 16.13 0.00
C PHE A 319 13.95 17.06 -0.34
N MET A 320 12.77 16.75 0.21
CA MET A 320 11.55 17.51 0.02
C MET A 320 10.88 17.77 1.36
N ASP A 321 10.17 18.90 1.48
CA ASP A 321 9.35 19.18 2.66
C ASP A 321 8.12 18.27 2.71
N LYS A 322 7.58 17.90 1.55
CA LYS A 322 6.43 16.99 1.39
C LYS A 322 6.43 16.34 0.02
N LEU A 323 5.96 15.10 -0.04
CA LEU A 323 5.72 14.41 -1.31
C LEU A 323 4.36 14.80 -1.90
N PRO A 324 4.23 14.83 -3.25
CA PRO A 324 2.92 14.99 -3.89
C PRO A 324 2.04 13.76 -3.62
N LYS A 325 0.82 14.00 -3.16
CA LYS A 325 -0.12 12.95 -2.76
C LYS A 325 -1.52 13.20 -3.33
N THR A 326 -2.26 12.14 -3.55
CA THR A 326 -3.72 12.20 -3.78
C THR A 326 -4.43 12.70 -2.52
N ARG A 327 -5.74 13.00 -2.62
CA ARG A 327 -6.58 13.33 -1.45
C ARG A 327 -6.61 12.19 -0.42
N SER A 328 -6.48 10.94 -0.87
CA SER A 328 -6.40 9.76 0.01
C SER A 328 -5.01 9.53 0.63
N GLY A 329 -4.01 10.36 0.30
CA GLY A 329 -2.66 10.29 0.84
C GLY A 329 -1.67 9.45 0.01
N LYS A 330 -2.09 8.80 -1.06
CA LYS A 330 -1.23 7.98 -1.92
C LYS A 330 -0.19 8.84 -2.63
N ILE A 331 1.10 8.43 -2.57
CA ILE A 331 2.20 9.14 -3.26
C ILE A 331 2.00 9.09 -4.77
N MET A 332 2.06 10.27 -5.40
CA MET A 332 1.87 10.44 -6.84
C MET A 332 3.23 10.42 -7.56
N ARG A 333 3.84 9.23 -7.70
CA ARG A 333 5.13 9.04 -8.40
C ARG A 333 5.11 9.60 -9.82
N ARG A 334 3.96 9.54 -10.49
CA ARG A 334 3.75 10.14 -11.82
C ARG A 334 4.11 11.63 -11.85
N ILE A 335 3.75 12.39 -10.82
CA ILE A 335 4.06 13.82 -10.73
C ILE A 335 5.56 14.03 -10.53
N GLN A 336 6.20 13.22 -9.68
CA GLN A 336 7.64 13.27 -9.47
C GLN A 336 8.39 12.94 -10.75
N LYS A 337 7.99 11.86 -11.45
CA LYS A 337 8.57 11.46 -12.74
C LYS A 337 8.37 12.53 -13.82
N ALA A 338 7.17 13.10 -13.91
CA ALA A 338 6.90 14.18 -14.88
C ALA A 338 7.76 15.43 -14.63
N LYS A 339 7.89 15.87 -13.38
CA LYS A 339 8.76 16.99 -13.02
C LYS A 339 10.21 16.72 -13.33
N GLU A 340 10.71 15.53 -13.00
CA GLU A 340 12.10 15.12 -13.25
C GLU A 340 12.44 15.06 -14.75
N LEU A 341 11.49 14.65 -15.58
CA LEU A 341 11.67 14.50 -17.02
C LEU A 341 11.24 15.73 -17.81
N GLY A 342 10.81 16.82 -17.17
CA GLY A 342 10.29 18.01 -17.85
C GLY A 342 9.01 17.76 -18.66
N LEU A 343 8.22 16.74 -18.26
CA LEU A 343 6.97 16.37 -18.92
C LEU A 343 5.77 17.10 -18.31
N PRO A 344 4.68 17.27 -19.06
CA PRO A 344 3.44 17.80 -18.50
C PRO A 344 2.95 16.97 -17.31
N ILE A 345 2.65 17.63 -16.20
CA ILE A 345 2.22 16.98 -14.95
C ILE A 345 0.87 16.27 -15.10
N GLY A 346 0.03 16.75 -16.05
CA GLY A 346 -1.31 16.23 -16.26
C GLY A 346 -2.29 16.59 -15.12
N ASP A 347 -3.40 15.88 -15.02
CA ASP A 347 -4.44 16.14 -14.03
C ASP A 347 -3.94 15.82 -12.60
N THR A 348 -4.06 16.79 -11.71
CA THR A 348 -3.66 16.69 -10.29
C THR A 348 -4.87 16.68 -9.34
N SER A 349 -6.08 16.59 -9.87
CA SER A 349 -7.34 16.70 -9.10
C SER A 349 -7.74 15.42 -8.36
N THR A 350 -6.99 14.33 -8.50
CA THR A 350 -7.30 13.04 -7.87
C THR A 350 -6.65 12.85 -6.52
#